data_affdff31c68ca624025836c29cc8abcf
#
_entry.id   affdff31c68ca624025836c29cc8abcf
#
_cell.length_a   1.000
_cell.length_b   1.000
_cell.length_c   1.000
_cell.angle_alpha   90.00
_cell.angle_beta   90.00
_cell.angle_gamma   90.00
#
_symmetry.space_group_name_H-M   'P 1'
#
loop_
_entity.id
_entity.type
_entity.pdbx_description
1 polymer ?
#
loop_
_entity_poly.entity_id
_entity_poly.type
_entity_poly.pdbx_seq_one_letter_code
_entity_poly.pdbx_strand_id
1 'polypeptide(L)'
;RFDGPLDDFEAFRLALTKTAASPLTVALSAIMGLPGLLIPIYFAVRYTRLSFAEYLGLRWTGWKHLGFGVLGMVVIVGAWELVSQLTGREEAASGFMVDMLKHAKTDGTVWLLVIAFCVAAPVSEELMARGFLYRGWSDSFLRVPGAIILSSLIWTLLHFQYDWFALLNVFALGVWFGYLRYRTHSTYLTMVLHGLNNLAATVQTIWLASGPS
;
A
#
# COMPACT_ATOMS: atom_id res chain seq x y z
N ARG A 1 -6.13 10.49 24.84
CA ARG A 1 -5.60 11.74 25.36
C ARG A 1 -4.67 11.42 26.54
N PHE A 2 -3.48 12.00 26.57
CA PHE A 2 -2.55 11.84 27.69
C PHE A 2 -2.94 12.86 28.77
N ASP A 3 -3.31 12.37 29.94
CA ASP A 3 -3.71 13.19 31.09
C ASP A 3 -2.75 13.02 32.30
N GLY A 4 -1.58 12.39 32.06
CA GLY A 4 -0.52 12.19 33.06
C GLY A 4 0.47 13.35 33.13
N PRO A 5 1.31 13.37 34.18
CA PRO A 5 2.37 14.36 34.29
C PRO A 5 3.39 14.21 33.17
N LEU A 6 3.90 15.34 32.65
CA LEU A 6 4.83 15.38 31.48
C LEU A 6 6.22 14.81 31.81
N ASP A 7 6.54 14.57 33.05
CA ASP A 7 7.77 13.92 33.54
C ASP A 7 7.71 12.38 33.51
N ASP A 8 6.53 11.79 33.34
CA ASP A 8 6.39 10.34 33.11
C ASP A 8 6.58 10.03 31.61
N PHE A 9 7.84 9.93 31.21
CA PHE A 9 8.24 9.65 29.82
C PHE A 9 7.68 8.32 29.29
N GLU A 10 7.59 7.29 30.12
CA GLU A 10 7.07 5.97 29.71
C GLU A 10 5.56 6.03 29.45
N ALA A 11 4.79 6.69 30.33
CA ALA A 11 3.36 6.89 30.12
C ALA A 11 3.08 7.76 28.90
N PHE A 12 3.87 8.82 28.69
CA PHE A 12 3.79 9.66 27.50
C PHE A 12 4.10 8.86 26.23
N ARG A 13 5.20 8.07 26.21
CA ARG A 13 5.58 7.22 25.08
C ARG A 13 4.47 6.21 24.76
N LEU A 14 3.89 5.57 25.77
CA LEU A 14 2.82 4.61 25.58
C LEU A 14 1.55 5.27 25.00
N ALA A 15 1.18 6.44 25.52
CA ALA A 15 0.04 7.20 24.99
C ALA A 15 0.26 7.63 23.53
N LEU A 16 1.47 8.10 23.20
CA LEU A 16 1.84 8.46 21.84
C LEU A 16 1.75 7.27 20.88
N THR A 17 2.30 6.11 21.28
CA THR A 17 2.25 4.88 20.48
C THR A 17 0.82 4.41 20.26
N LYS A 18 -0.03 4.39 21.30
CA LYS A 18 -1.45 4.04 21.17
C LYS A 18 -2.21 5.00 20.25
N THR A 19 -1.95 6.31 20.37
CA THR A 19 -2.57 7.32 19.51
C THR A 19 -2.13 7.16 18.06
N ALA A 20 -0.84 6.97 17.82
CA ALA A 20 -0.28 6.78 16.48
C ALA A 20 -0.85 5.51 15.79
N ALA A 21 -1.10 4.45 16.55
CA ALA A 21 -1.66 3.19 16.07
C ALA A 21 -3.21 3.20 16.03
N SER A 22 -3.89 4.29 16.40
CA SER A 22 -5.35 4.33 16.35
C SER A 22 -5.87 4.35 14.90
N PRO A 23 -7.04 3.72 14.62
CA PRO A 23 -7.62 3.69 13.27
C PRO A 23 -7.79 5.07 12.65
N LEU A 24 -8.24 6.03 13.45
CA LEU A 24 -8.41 7.42 13.01
C LEU A 24 -7.10 8.06 12.59
N THR A 25 -6.05 7.93 13.41
CA THR A 25 -4.73 8.50 13.10
C THR A 25 -4.12 7.87 11.86
N VAL A 26 -4.19 6.54 11.72
CA VAL A 26 -3.69 5.82 10.56
C VAL A 26 -4.42 6.26 9.29
N ALA A 27 -5.76 6.33 9.34
CA ALA A 27 -6.55 6.78 8.19
C ALA A 27 -6.26 8.23 7.81
N LEU A 28 -6.23 9.15 8.78
CA LEU A 28 -5.90 10.54 8.52
C LEU A 28 -4.47 10.71 8.00
N SER A 29 -3.51 9.97 8.54
CA SER A 29 -2.11 10.02 8.06
C SER A 29 -1.99 9.58 6.61
N ALA A 30 -2.70 8.53 6.19
CA ALA A 30 -2.71 8.08 4.81
C ALA A 30 -3.34 9.13 3.87
N ILE A 31 -4.44 9.76 4.27
CA ILE A 31 -5.15 10.76 3.47
C ILE A 31 -4.37 12.08 3.43
N MET A 32 -3.95 12.59 4.59
CA MET A 32 -3.26 13.87 4.72
C MET A 32 -1.79 13.82 4.29
N GLY A 33 -1.19 12.63 4.27
CA GLY A 33 0.16 12.40 3.76
C GLY A 33 0.28 12.59 2.24
N LEU A 34 -0.82 12.47 1.50
CA LEU A 34 -0.83 12.63 0.04
C LEU A 34 -0.27 13.99 -0.43
N PRO A 35 -0.72 15.15 0.06
CA PRO A 35 -0.10 16.43 -0.28
C PRO A 35 1.38 16.51 0.08
N GLY A 36 1.76 15.97 1.25
CA GLY A 36 3.16 15.93 1.69
C GLY A 36 4.07 15.15 0.74
N LEU A 37 3.56 14.10 0.11
CA LEU A 37 4.25 13.34 -0.93
C LEU A 37 4.24 14.07 -2.28
N LEU A 38 3.09 14.61 -2.69
CA LEU A 38 2.93 15.20 -4.02
C LEU A 38 3.70 16.49 -4.22
N ILE A 39 3.85 17.30 -3.17
CA ILE A 39 4.58 18.58 -3.24
C ILE A 39 6.05 18.36 -3.63
N PRO A 40 6.86 17.52 -2.92
CA PRO A 40 8.23 17.24 -3.32
C PRO A 40 8.33 16.61 -4.71
N ILE A 41 7.44 15.66 -5.05
CA ILE A 41 7.41 15.04 -6.38
C ILE A 41 7.14 16.09 -7.46
N TYR A 42 6.19 17.01 -7.24
CA TYR A 42 5.90 18.06 -8.18
C TYR A 42 7.13 18.94 -8.47
N PHE A 43 7.81 19.39 -7.42
CA PHE A 43 9.02 20.18 -7.59
C PHE A 43 10.14 19.39 -8.28
N ALA A 44 10.34 18.11 -7.93
CA ALA A 44 11.34 17.26 -8.58
C ALA A 44 11.03 17.08 -10.08
N VAL A 45 9.78 16.85 -10.45
CA VAL A 45 9.36 16.70 -11.85
C VAL A 45 9.53 18.02 -12.63
N ARG A 46 9.37 19.18 -12.00
CA ARG A 46 9.58 20.48 -12.63
C ARG A 46 11.00 20.68 -13.19
N TYR A 47 12.00 19.99 -12.64
CA TYR A 47 13.37 20.01 -13.17
C TYR A 47 13.54 19.14 -14.41
N THR A 48 12.60 18.23 -14.68
CA THR A 48 12.54 17.52 -15.96
C THR A 48 11.78 18.39 -16.97
N ARG A 49 11.93 18.12 -18.25
CA ARG A 49 11.19 18.87 -19.29
C ARG A 49 9.82 18.23 -19.59
N LEU A 50 9.39 17.25 -18.77
CA LEU A 50 8.13 16.53 -18.94
C LEU A 50 7.02 17.17 -18.12
N SER A 51 5.78 17.01 -18.57
CA SER A 51 4.63 17.33 -17.73
C SER A 51 4.51 16.36 -16.57
N PHE A 52 3.87 16.79 -15.48
CA PHE A 52 3.66 15.96 -14.29
C PHE A 52 2.94 14.63 -14.61
N ALA A 53 1.89 14.71 -15.43
CA ALA A 53 1.12 13.54 -15.84
C ALA A 53 1.93 12.57 -16.72
N GLU A 54 2.75 13.10 -17.62
CA GLU A 54 3.61 12.33 -18.50
C GLU A 54 4.73 11.63 -17.73
N TYR A 55 5.42 12.35 -16.84
CA TYR A 55 6.47 11.77 -16.02
C TYR A 55 5.95 10.62 -15.16
N LEU A 56 4.84 10.83 -14.44
CA LEU A 56 4.26 9.83 -13.56
C LEU A 56 3.48 8.74 -14.30
N GLY A 57 3.23 8.88 -15.61
CA GLY A 57 2.45 7.93 -16.38
C GLY A 57 0.97 7.90 -15.99
N LEU A 58 0.38 9.08 -15.75
CA LEU A 58 -1.03 9.25 -15.37
C LEU A 58 -1.94 9.15 -16.59
N ARG A 59 -2.06 7.96 -17.13
CA ARG A 59 -2.91 7.66 -18.29
C ARG A 59 -3.62 6.32 -18.09
N TRP A 60 -4.84 6.22 -18.63
CA TRP A 60 -5.56 4.95 -18.68
C TRP A 60 -5.09 4.10 -19.87
N THR A 61 -5.05 2.78 -19.73
CA THR A 61 -4.53 1.85 -20.74
C THR A 61 -5.59 0.91 -21.33
N GLY A 62 -6.81 0.89 -20.76
CA GLY A 62 -7.92 0.08 -21.24
C GLY A 62 -8.19 -1.22 -20.47
N TRP A 63 -9.40 -1.72 -20.64
CA TRP A 63 -9.96 -2.82 -19.84
C TRP A 63 -9.27 -4.17 -20.03
N LYS A 64 -8.68 -4.43 -21.21
CA LYS A 64 -7.92 -5.67 -21.47
C LYS A 64 -6.71 -5.77 -20.55
N HIS A 65 -6.00 -4.67 -20.35
CA HIS A 65 -4.85 -4.63 -19.45
C HIS A 65 -5.27 -4.73 -17.98
N LEU A 66 -6.44 -4.16 -17.62
CA LEU A 66 -7.01 -4.36 -16.30
C LEU A 66 -7.32 -5.84 -16.05
N GLY A 67 -8.02 -6.51 -16.98
CA GLY A 67 -8.31 -7.95 -16.86
C GLY A 67 -7.05 -8.80 -16.73
N PHE A 68 -6.03 -8.53 -17.55
CA PHE A 68 -4.73 -9.20 -17.43
C PHE A 68 -4.04 -8.92 -16.08
N GLY A 69 -4.11 -7.67 -15.62
CA GLY A 69 -3.55 -7.28 -14.32
C GLY A 69 -4.25 -7.97 -13.15
N VAL A 70 -5.59 -8.05 -13.18
CA VAL A 70 -6.39 -8.77 -12.17
C VAL A 70 -6.06 -10.26 -12.18
N LEU A 71 -5.99 -10.89 -13.37
CA LEU A 71 -5.66 -12.32 -13.47
C LEU A 71 -4.30 -12.62 -12.82
N GLY A 72 -3.26 -11.88 -13.15
CA GLY A 72 -1.93 -12.08 -12.56
C GLY A 72 -1.91 -11.82 -11.05
N MET A 73 -2.64 -10.81 -10.57
CA MET A 73 -2.80 -10.54 -9.14
C MET A 73 -3.49 -11.72 -8.43
N VAL A 74 -4.59 -12.24 -8.97
CA VAL A 74 -5.31 -13.40 -8.41
C VAL A 74 -4.41 -14.62 -8.36
N VAL A 75 -3.60 -14.87 -9.40
CA VAL A 75 -2.63 -15.99 -9.42
C VAL A 75 -1.58 -15.82 -8.32
N ILE A 76 -1.03 -14.62 -8.15
CA ILE A 76 0.00 -14.37 -7.12
C ILE A 76 -0.61 -14.55 -5.72
N VAL A 77 -1.74 -13.89 -5.44
CA VAL A 77 -2.39 -13.95 -4.13
C VAL A 77 -2.89 -15.38 -3.84
N GLY A 78 -3.51 -16.04 -4.82
CA GLY A 78 -3.99 -17.42 -4.65
C GLY A 78 -2.87 -18.43 -4.43
N ALA A 79 -1.73 -18.28 -5.15
CA ALA A 79 -0.56 -19.12 -4.90
C ALA A 79 0.02 -18.86 -3.50
N TRP A 80 0.03 -17.62 -3.06
CA TRP A 80 0.51 -17.26 -1.73
C TRP A 80 -0.39 -17.81 -0.62
N GLU A 81 -1.70 -17.69 -0.79
CA GLU A 81 -2.69 -18.26 0.12
C GLU A 81 -2.52 -19.79 0.24
N LEU A 82 -2.35 -20.49 -0.88
CA LEU A 82 -2.08 -21.92 -0.88
C LEU A 82 -0.79 -22.27 -0.11
N VAL A 83 0.31 -21.52 -0.32
CA VAL A 83 1.56 -21.74 0.42
C VAL A 83 1.37 -21.45 1.90
N SER A 84 0.60 -20.40 2.26
CA SER A 84 0.25 -20.07 3.63
C SER A 84 -0.44 -21.23 4.34
N GLN A 85 -1.48 -21.79 3.71
CA GLN A 85 -2.22 -22.95 4.22
C GLN A 85 -1.33 -24.19 4.37
N LEU A 86 -0.54 -24.52 3.34
CA LEU A 86 0.36 -25.67 3.39
C LEU A 86 1.47 -25.57 4.44
N THR A 87 1.84 -24.35 4.84
CA THR A 87 2.90 -24.08 5.83
C THR A 87 2.36 -23.73 7.22
N GLY A 88 1.03 -23.67 7.40
CA GLY A 88 0.39 -23.31 8.68
C GLY A 88 0.65 -21.89 9.14
N ARG A 89 0.80 -20.93 8.19
CA ARG A 89 1.13 -19.52 8.47
C ARG A 89 -0.05 -18.56 8.28
N GLU A 90 -1.26 -19.06 8.41
CA GLU A 90 -2.49 -18.31 8.09
C GLU A 90 -2.74 -17.12 9.02
N GLU A 91 -2.28 -17.18 10.28
CA GLU A 91 -2.63 -16.16 11.29
C GLU A 91 -1.75 -14.91 11.26
N ALA A 92 -0.51 -15.01 10.78
CA ALA A 92 0.48 -13.95 10.95
C ALA A 92 0.19 -12.68 10.14
N ALA A 93 -0.43 -12.79 8.98
CA ALA A 93 -0.69 -11.65 8.09
C ALA A 93 -1.98 -10.88 8.43
N SER A 94 -2.95 -11.51 9.11
CA SER A 94 -4.30 -10.94 9.33
C SER A 94 -4.43 -10.18 10.66
N GLY A 95 -3.60 -10.47 11.66
CA GLY A 95 -3.78 -9.98 13.04
C GLY A 95 -3.85 -8.46 13.14
N PHE A 96 -2.88 -7.73 12.54
CA PHE A 96 -2.85 -6.26 12.58
C PHE A 96 -4.12 -5.63 11.98
N MET A 97 -4.55 -6.12 10.80
CA MET A 97 -5.73 -5.59 10.12
C MET A 97 -7.03 -5.93 10.85
N VAL A 98 -7.13 -7.14 11.43
CA VAL A 98 -8.28 -7.54 12.24
C VAL A 98 -8.42 -6.65 13.46
N ASP A 99 -7.34 -6.40 14.20
CA ASP A 99 -7.35 -5.54 15.39
C ASP A 99 -7.69 -4.09 15.02
N MET A 100 -7.12 -3.58 13.94
CA MET A 100 -7.42 -2.25 13.41
C MET A 100 -8.91 -2.10 13.09
N LEU A 101 -9.51 -3.10 12.43
CA LEU A 101 -10.94 -3.09 12.09
C LEU A 101 -11.85 -3.23 13.32
N LYS A 102 -11.48 -4.04 14.31
CA LYS A 102 -12.25 -4.14 15.57
C LYS A 102 -12.32 -2.80 16.29
N HIS A 103 -11.19 -2.10 16.42
CA HIS A 103 -11.15 -0.76 17.01
C HIS A 103 -11.95 0.24 16.19
N ALA A 104 -11.82 0.22 14.86
CA ALA A 104 -12.56 1.12 13.98
C ALA A 104 -14.08 0.89 14.03
N LYS A 105 -14.54 -0.35 14.24
CA LYS A 105 -15.97 -0.65 14.46
C LYS A 105 -16.48 0.03 15.75
N THR A 106 -15.70 -0.03 16.82
CA THR A 106 -16.06 0.59 18.11
C THR A 106 -16.14 2.12 17.97
N ASP A 107 -15.21 2.71 17.21
CA ASP A 107 -15.10 4.17 17.06
C ASP A 107 -15.95 4.73 15.90
N GLY A 108 -16.66 3.88 15.13
CA GLY A 108 -17.43 4.29 13.96
C GLY A 108 -16.59 4.79 12.77
N THR A 109 -15.28 4.48 12.73
CA THR A 109 -14.31 4.99 11.74
C THR A 109 -14.01 4.01 10.61
N VAL A 110 -14.73 2.89 10.47
CA VAL A 110 -14.50 1.87 9.43
C VAL A 110 -14.49 2.47 8.02
N TRP A 111 -15.45 3.34 7.72
CA TRP A 111 -15.55 3.98 6.40
C TRP A 111 -14.30 4.79 6.04
N LEU A 112 -13.69 5.43 7.06
CA LEU A 112 -12.48 6.22 6.89
C LEU A 112 -11.26 5.33 6.59
N LEU A 113 -11.16 4.16 7.27
CA LEU A 113 -10.14 3.16 6.95
C LEU A 113 -10.29 2.60 5.54
N VAL A 114 -11.54 2.34 5.10
CA VAL A 114 -11.78 1.88 3.73
C VAL A 114 -11.30 2.91 2.70
N ILE A 115 -11.61 4.19 2.89
CA ILE A 115 -11.09 5.26 2.01
C ILE A 115 -9.56 5.33 2.08
N ALA A 116 -8.99 5.27 3.28
CA ALA A 116 -7.55 5.33 3.46
C ALA A 116 -6.82 4.19 2.76
N PHE A 117 -7.24 2.94 2.99
CA PHE A 117 -6.54 1.75 2.51
C PHE A 117 -6.87 1.38 1.07
N CYS A 118 -8.11 1.63 0.61
CA CYS A 118 -8.51 1.24 -0.75
C CYS A 118 -8.31 2.36 -1.78
N VAL A 119 -8.12 3.61 -1.34
CA VAL A 119 -7.97 4.76 -2.25
C VAL A 119 -6.71 5.56 -1.96
N ALA A 120 -6.60 6.17 -0.77
CA ALA A 120 -5.52 7.11 -0.48
C ALA A 120 -4.13 6.46 -0.47
N ALA A 121 -3.98 5.31 0.19
CA ALA A 121 -2.74 4.56 0.22
C ALA A 121 -2.34 4.06 -1.18
N PRO A 122 -3.19 3.34 -1.95
CA PRO A 122 -2.86 2.96 -3.32
C PRO A 122 -2.46 4.13 -4.21
N VAL A 123 -3.15 5.26 -4.13
CA VAL A 123 -2.81 6.45 -4.92
C VAL A 123 -1.42 6.97 -4.54
N SER A 124 -1.15 7.20 -3.25
CA SER A 124 0.14 7.74 -2.80
C SER A 124 1.31 6.79 -3.09
N GLU A 125 1.12 5.51 -2.83
CA GLU A 125 2.16 4.50 -2.95
C GLU A 125 2.51 4.21 -4.41
N GLU A 126 1.51 4.13 -5.30
CA GLU A 126 1.76 3.92 -6.72
C GLU A 126 2.34 5.17 -7.39
N LEU A 127 1.92 6.38 -6.99
CA LEU A 127 2.56 7.62 -7.44
C LEU A 127 4.04 7.66 -7.08
N MET A 128 4.37 7.26 -5.87
CA MET A 128 5.76 7.20 -5.42
C MET A 128 6.53 6.09 -6.13
N ALA A 129 6.06 4.83 -6.04
CA ALA A 129 6.83 3.66 -6.48
C ALA A 129 6.84 3.51 -8.01
N ARG A 130 5.67 3.53 -8.67
CA ARG A 130 5.50 3.28 -10.12
C ARG A 130 5.50 4.56 -10.95
N GLY A 131 5.05 5.67 -10.35
CA GLY A 131 5.13 6.97 -10.98
C GLY A 131 6.54 7.54 -10.94
N PHE A 132 7.02 7.83 -9.74
CA PHE A 132 8.23 8.64 -9.53
C PHE A 132 9.52 7.80 -9.53
N LEU A 133 9.65 6.85 -8.60
CA LEU A 133 10.90 6.08 -8.43
C LEU A 133 11.19 5.22 -9.67
N TYR A 134 10.21 4.44 -10.12
CA TYR A 134 10.37 3.61 -11.31
C TYR A 134 10.81 4.45 -12.53
N ARG A 135 10.15 5.60 -12.79
CA ARG A 135 10.49 6.46 -13.92
C ARG A 135 11.90 7.01 -13.84
N GLY A 136 12.28 7.55 -12.67
CA GLY A 136 13.62 8.10 -12.46
C GLY A 136 14.74 7.06 -12.62
N TRP A 137 14.48 5.82 -12.21
CA TRP A 137 15.49 4.75 -12.25
C TRP A 137 15.50 3.97 -13.55
N SER A 138 14.38 3.85 -14.27
CA SER A 138 14.34 3.13 -15.55
C SER A 138 15.21 3.77 -16.63
N ASP A 139 15.45 5.08 -16.55
CA ASP A 139 16.31 5.83 -17.46
C ASP A 139 17.78 5.91 -16.98
N SER A 140 18.10 5.31 -15.81
CA SER A 140 19.44 5.26 -15.23
C SER A 140 20.18 3.97 -15.62
N PHE A 141 21.36 3.76 -15.02
CA PHE A 141 22.13 2.51 -15.14
C PHE A 141 21.38 1.27 -14.65
N LEU A 142 20.36 1.43 -13.78
CA LEU A 142 19.51 0.34 -13.29
C LEU A 142 18.61 -0.23 -14.37
N ARG A 143 18.29 0.55 -15.41
CA ARG A 143 17.37 0.18 -16.48
C ARG A 143 16.01 -0.32 -15.91
N VAL A 144 15.16 -0.84 -16.79
CA VAL A 144 13.81 -1.30 -16.42
C VAL A 144 13.81 -2.40 -15.35
N PRO A 145 14.62 -3.48 -15.47
CA PRO A 145 14.58 -4.54 -14.45
C PRO A 145 15.01 -4.06 -13.07
N GLY A 146 16.10 -3.29 -12.98
CA GLY A 146 16.58 -2.75 -11.72
C GLY A 146 15.61 -1.75 -11.11
N ALA A 147 14.97 -0.92 -11.93
CA ALA A 147 13.94 0.03 -11.47
C ALA A 147 12.71 -0.69 -10.89
N ILE A 148 12.24 -1.79 -11.54
CA ILE A 148 11.15 -2.61 -11.04
C ILE A 148 11.52 -3.22 -9.68
N ILE A 149 12.67 -3.89 -9.60
CA ILE A 149 13.09 -4.58 -8.37
C ILE A 149 13.28 -3.59 -7.22
N LEU A 150 14.02 -2.51 -7.45
CA LEU A 150 14.37 -1.56 -6.39
C LEU A 150 13.13 -0.77 -5.90
N SER A 151 12.25 -0.32 -6.82
CA SER A 151 11.02 0.37 -6.41
C SER A 151 10.06 -0.57 -5.66
N SER A 152 10.00 -1.85 -6.05
CA SER A 152 9.21 -2.87 -5.35
C SER A 152 9.79 -3.18 -3.97
N LEU A 153 11.12 -3.27 -3.86
CA LEU A 153 11.80 -3.50 -2.58
C LEU A 153 11.55 -2.35 -1.59
N ILE A 154 11.71 -1.10 -2.04
CA ILE A 154 11.42 0.07 -1.18
C ILE A 154 9.96 0.07 -0.75
N TRP A 155 9.04 -0.17 -1.68
CA TRP A 155 7.62 -0.25 -1.36
C TRP A 155 7.32 -1.37 -0.34
N THR A 156 7.94 -2.54 -0.49
CA THR A 156 7.82 -3.64 0.47
C THR A 156 8.33 -3.26 1.86
N LEU A 157 9.48 -2.58 1.94
CA LEU A 157 10.06 -2.17 3.21
C LEU A 157 9.20 -1.14 3.98
N LEU A 158 8.34 -0.40 3.30
CA LEU A 158 7.37 0.48 3.95
C LEU A 158 6.23 -0.29 4.66
N HIS A 159 6.10 -1.60 4.39
CA HIS A 159 5.14 -2.49 5.03
C HIS A 159 5.73 -3.26 6.21
N PHE A 160 6.65 -2.65 6.95
CA PHE A 160 7.39 -3.26 8.08
C PHE A 160 6.49 -3.79 9.21
N GLN A 161 5.18 -3.44 9.22
CA GLN A 161 4.18 -4.00 10.13
C GLN A 161 3.87 -5.48 9.86
N TYR A 162 4.22 -6.00 8.69
CA TYR A 162 4.05 -7.40 8.32
C TYR A 162 5.29 -8.23 8.63
N ASP A 163 5.10 -9.52 8.84
CA ASP A 163 6.20 -10.46 8.95
C ASP A 163 6.93 -10.66 7.61
N TRP A 164 8.09 -11.31 7.65
CA TRP A 164 8.90 -11.51 6.44
C TRP A 164 8.19 -12.35 5.38
N PHE A 165 7.29 -13.28 5.78
CA PHE A 165 6.54 -14.11 4.85
C PHE A 165 5.51 -13.29 4.09
N ALA A 166 4.71 -12.48 4.78
CA ALA A 166 3.78 -11.53 4.15
C ALA A 166 4.50 -10.48 3.29
N LEU A 167 5.69 -10.00 3.72
CA LEU A 167 6.52 -9.08 2.95
C LEU A 167 6.96 -9.67 1.60
N LEU A 168 7.19 -10.99 1.50
CA LEU A 168 7.50 -11.62 0.21
C LEU A 168 6.29 -11.56 -0.76
N ASN A 169 5.05 -11.71 -0.27
CA ASN A 169 3.86 -11.53 -1.08
C ASN A 169 3.73 -10.08 -1.57
N VAL A 170 3.92 -9.11 -0.66
CA VAL A 170 3.95 -7.68 -1.02
C VAL A 170 5.01 -7.41 -2.09
N PHE A 171 6.20 -7.99 -1.97
CA PHE A 171 7.25 -7.85 -2.97
C PHE A 171 6.86 -8.45 -4.32
N ALA A 172 6.25 -9.64 -4.34
CA ALA A 172 5.79 -10.28 -5.58
C ALA A 172 4.73 -9.44 -6.29
N LEU A 173 3.75 -8.90 -5.54
CA LEU A 173 2.78 -7.93 -6.07
C LEU A 173 3.47 -6.66 -6.56
N GLY A 174 4.48 -6.20 -5.83
CA GLY A 174 5.30 -5.06 -6.21
C GLY A 174 5.95 -5.22 -7.57
N VAL A 175 6.58 -6.35 -7.79
CA VAL A 175 7.21 -6.69 -9.08
C VAL A 175 6.17 -6.81 -10.19
N TRP A 176 5.01 -7.40 -9.92
CA TRP A 176 3.91 -7.48 -10.87
C TRP A 176 3.40 -6.12 -11.30
N PHE A 177 3.14 -5.21 -10.36
CA PHE A 177 2.71 -3.85 -10.66
C PHE A 177 3.79 -3.06 -11.41
N GLY A 178 5.07 -3.23 -11.05
CA GLY A 178 6.20 -2.67 -11.78
C GLY A 178 6.28 -3.17 -13.22
N TYR A 179 6.07 -4.47 -13.46
CA TYR A 179 5.99 -5.05 -14.80
C TYR A 179 4.82 -4.47 -15.60
N LEU A 180 3.64 -4.38 -15.02
CA LEU A 180 2.47 -3.78 -15.66
C LEU A 180 2.72 -2.30 -16.00
N ARG A 181 3.34 -1.54 -15.09
CA ARG A 181 3.75 -0.15 -15.34
C ARG A 181 4.68 -0.04 -16.54
N TYR A 182 5.65 -0.95 -16.66
CA TYR A 182 6.54 -1.05 -17.81
C TYR A 182 5.77 -1.33 -19.11
N ARG A 183 4.92 -2.35 -19.10
CA ARG A 183 4.21 -2.81 -20.30
C ARG A 183 3.15 -1.83 -20.81
N THR A 184 2.50 -1.13 -19.90
CA THR A 184 1.33 -0.29 -20.22
C THR A 184 1.64 1.20 -20.14
N HIS A 185 2.76 1.57 -19.52
CA HIS A 185 3.12 2.94 -19.18
C HIS A 185 2.05 3.65 -18.32
N SER A 186 1.21 2.93 -17.61
CA SER A 186 0.08 3.43 -16.83
C SER A 186 0.27 3.20 -15.34
N THR A 187 0.38 4.28 -14.57
CA THR A 187 0.31 4.25 -13.12
C THR A 187 -1.13 4.17 -12.63
N TYR A 188 -2.10 4.72 -13.38
CA TYR A 188 -3.52 4.55 -13.02
C TYR A 188 -3.95 3.07 -12.99
N LEU A 189 -3.44 2.25 -13.91
CA LEU A 189 -3.73 0.81 -13.89
C LEU A 189 -3.26 0.18 -12.57
N THR A 190 -2.04 0.48 -12.14
CA THR A 190 -1.48 -0.10 -10.92
C THR A 190 -2.18 0.43 -9.67
N MET A 191 -2.60 1.71 -9.64
CA MET A 191 -3.45 2.26 -8.56
C MET A 191 -4.77 1.49 -8.43
N VAL A 192 -5.45 1.25 -9.55
CA VAL A 192 -6.73 0.53 -9.55
C VAL A 192 -6.54 -0.91 -9.07
N LEU A 193 -5.52 -1.61 -9.58
CA LEU A 193 -5.22 -2.98 -9.16
C LEU A 193 -4.86 -3.06 -7.67
N HIS A 194 -4.04 -2.14 -7.19
CA HIS A 194 -3.67 -2.05 -5.78
C HIS A 194 -4.91 -1.77 -4.90
N GLY A 195 -5.75 -0.81 -5.30
CA GLY A 195 -7.01 -0.53 -4.60
C GLY A 195 -7.96 -1.73 -4.56
N LEU A 196 -8.07 -2.49 -5.66
CA LEU A 196 -8.86 -3.73 -5.71
C LEU A 196 -8.27 -4.81 -4.81
N ASN A 197 -6.94 -4.97 -4.76
CA ASN A 197 -6.28 -5.89 -3.84
C ASN A 197 -6.59 -5.53 -2.38
N ASN A 198 -6.45 -4.27 -2.01
CA ASN A 198 -6.71 -3.81 -0.65
C ASN A 198 -8.20 -3.91 -0.29
N LEU A 199 -9.09 -3.69 -1.24
CA LEU A 199 -10.52 -3.89 -1.03
C LEU A 199 -10.84 -5.37 -0.76
N ALA A 200 -10.27 -6.30 -1.55
CA ALA A 200 -10.44 -7.72 -1.34
C ALA A 200 -9.92 -8.16 0.05
N ALA A 201 -8.71 -7.71 0.43
CA ALA A 201 -8.14 -7.97 1.75
C ALA A 201 -9.00 -7.37 2.87
N THR A 202 -9.54 -6.16 2.69
CA THR A 202 -10.43 -5.52 3.67
C THR A 202 -11.73 -6.30 3.85
N VAL A 203 -12.35 -6.75 2.76
CA VAL A 203 -13.57 -7.58 2.81
C VAL A 203 -13.29 -8.92 3.49
N GLN A 204 -12.19 -9.59 3.17
CA GLN A 204 -11.75 -10.81 3.84
C GLN A 204 -11.58 -10.60 5.35
N THR A 205 -10.92 -9.52 5.75
CA THR A 205 -10.69 -9.18 7.17
C THR A 205 -12.01 -8.88 7.91
N ILE A 206 -12.97 -8.18 7.26
CA ILE A 206 -14.30 -7.95 7.82
C ILE A 206 -15.04 -9.27 8.05
N TRP A 207 -14.94 -10.19 7.09
CA TRP A 207 -15.57 -11.50 7.17
C TRP A 207 -14.97 -12.34 8.32
N LEU A 208 -13.64 -12.40 8.43
CA LEU A 208 -12.94 -13.09 9.52
C LEU A 208 -13.27 -12.48 10.89
N ALA A 209 -13.34 -11.14 10.98
CA ALA A 209 -13.69 -10.44 12.23
C ALA A 209 -15.18 -10.57 12.62
N SER A 210 -16.02 -11.12 11.74
CA SER A 210 -17.47 -11.33 11.97
C SER A 210 -17.83 -12.79 12.29
N GLY A 211 -16.86 -13.70 12.20
CA GLY A 211 -17.04 -15.10 12.58
C GLY A 211 -17.34 -15.27 14.08
N PRO A 212 -17.95 -16.40 14.49
CA PRO A 212 -18.19 -16.67 15.90
C PRO A 212 -16.86 -16.74 16.63
N SER A 213 -16.79 -15.96 17.73
CA SER A 213 -15.69 -15.98 18.71
C SER A 213 -15.67 -17.29 19.48
#